data_acb6a05f9159da70db1f3210539e9706
#
_entry.id   acb6a05f9159da70db1f3210539e9706
#
_cell.length_a   1.000
_cell.length_b   1.000
_cell.length_c   1.000
_cell.angle_alpha   90.00
_cell.angle_beta   90.00
_cell.angle_gamma   90.00
#
_symmetry.space_group_name_H-M   'P 1'
#
loop_
_entity.id
_entity.type
_entity.pdbx_description
1 polymer ?
#
loop_
_entity_poly.entity_id
_entity_poly.type
_entity_poly.pdbx_seq_one_letter_code
_entity_poly.pdbx_strand_id
1 'polypeptide(L)'
;MQQSIVKKPVARKLLLKLLGSRENIQMNAASAVRVGALFGISENNIRVTLTRLQSMQLITLVERGYYALGENGKQFAKEISQWRNAEDSLMSWGNDWVVAQTNTLPKSDKKQQRTNERALKLVGMRKLVSDMYIRPNNILDGAKGIRGKLQTLGLSKKVMVFSATDFEDKMHNKAMELWRQDDLEGLYRNGCEEIEQSLKHLHRLPLEEATKESYVVGDSALYRLVFDPLLPSPLVDVALRKRYRDLVKHYDDVGAEIWHRFLSKN
;
A
#
# COMPACT_ATOMS: atom_id res chain seq x y z
N MET A 1 9.35 -27.09 3.74
CA MET A 1 8.15 -26.42 4.29
C MET A 1 8.61 -25.39 5.31
N GLN A 2 8.87 -24.16 4.89
CA GLN A 2 9.09 -23.05 5.82
C GLN A 2 7.70 -22.52 6.19
N GLN A 3 7.26 -22.76 7.42
CA GLN A 3 6.12 -22.07 8.00
C GLN A 3 6.45 -20.57 8.02
N SER A 4 5.83 -19.83 7.10
CA SER A 4 5.80 -18.36 7.19
C SER A 4 5.23 -18.03 8.56
N ILE A 5 6.05 -17.44 9.42
CA ILE A 5 5.59 -16.89 10.71
C ILE A 5 4.58 -15.80 10.34
N VAL A 6 3.29 -16.17 10.36
CA VAL A 6 2.17 -15.24 10.12
C VAL A 6 2.23 -14.19 11.21
N LYS A 7 2.77 -13.04 10.90
CA LYS A 7 2.89 -11.93 11.86
C LYS A 7 1.48 -11.51 12.25
N LYS A 8 1.13 -11.70 13.53
CA LYS A 8 -0.18 -11.33 14.10
C LYS A 8 -0.52 -9.88 13.69
N PRO A 9 -1.68 -9.62 13.09
CA PRO A 9 -2.03 -8.27 12.69
C PRO A 9 -2.18 -7.36 13.90
N VAL A 10 -1.82 -6.09 13.75
CA VAL A 10 -2.08 -5.06 14.76
C VAL A 10 -3.57 -4.72 14.72
N ALA A 11 -4.25 -4.74 15.88
CA ALA A 11 -5.69 -4.51 16.00
C ALA A 11 -6.17 -3.27 15.22
N ARG A 12 -5.43 -2.15 15.32
CA ARG A 12 -5.71 -0.91 14.58
C ARG A 12 -5.77 -1.13 13.06
N LYS A 13 -4.76 -1.80 12.49
CA LYS A 13 -4.68 -2.05 11.05
C LYS A 13 -5.79 -2.97 10.58
N LEU A 14 -6.07 -4.02 11.36
CA LEU A 14 -7.13 -4.98 11.08
C LEU A 14 -8.50 -4.29 11.02
N LEU A 15 -8.86 -3.53 12.04
CA LEU A 15 -10.17 -2.86 12.12
C LEU A 15 -10.36 -1.80 11.02
N LEU A 16 -9.34 -0.96 10.78
CA LEU A 16 -9.42 0.06 9.72
C LEU A 16 -9.50 -0.56 8.33
N LYS A 17 -8.76 -1.65 8.05
CA LYS A 17 -8.82 -2.34 6.77
C LYS A 17 -10.21 -2.92 6.51
N LEU A 18 -10.84 -3.52 7.54
CA LEU A 18 -12.18 -4.09 7.41
C LEU A 18 -13.25 -3.03 7.20
N LEU A 19 -13.23 -1.97 7.99
CA LEU A 19 -14.18 -0.86 7.84
C LEU A 19 -13.98 -0.09 6.51
N GLY A 20 -12.78 -0.12 5.94
CA GLY A 20 -12.44 0.52 4.67
C GLY A 20 -12.49 -0.40 3.46
N SER A 21 -12.85 -1.68 3.61
CA SER A 21 -12.81 -2.65 2.50
C SER A 21 -13.88 -2.41 1.43
N ARG A 22 -15.02 -1.84 1.80
CA ARG A 22 -16.09 -1.38 0.91
C ARG A 22 -16.71 -0.10 1.49
N GLU A 23 -17.45 0.63 0.66
CA GLU A 23 -18.21 1.80 1.12
C GLU A 23 -19.31 1.39 2.11
N ASN A 24 -19.52 2.22 3.12
CA ASN A 24 -20.58 2.10 4.11
C ASN A 24 -20.56 0.82 4.99
N ILE A 25 -19.42 0.15 5.13
CA ILE A 25 -19.31 -0.95 6.09
C ILE A 25 -19.46 -0.41 7.52
N GLN A 26 -20.30 -1.08 8.27
CA GLN A 26 -20.50 -0.86 9.69
C GLN A 26 -20.20 -2.14 10.47
N MET A 27 -19.61 -2.02 11.65
CA MET A 27 -19.27 -3.15 12.50
C MET A 27 -19.52 -2.81 13.95
N ASN A 28 -20.26 -3.65 14.67
CA ASN A 28 -20.44 -3.49 16.12
C ASN A 28 -19.23 -4.01 16.92
N ALA A 29 -19.18 -3.65 18.21
CA ALA A 29 -18.08 -4.05 19.08
C ALA A 29 -17.95 -5.59 19.21
N ALA A 30 -19.05 -6.32 19.21
CA ALA A 30 -19.03 -7.79 19.31
C ALA A 30 -18.40 -8.41 18.05
N SER A 31 -18.77 -7.94 16.86
CA SER A 31 -18.15 -8.35 15.59
C SER A 31 -16.67 -8.01 15.56
N ALA A 32 -16.27 -6.82 16.04
CA ALA A 32 -14.87 -6.44 16.14
C ALA A 32 -14.06 -7.38 17.06
N VAL A 33 -14.64 -7.77 18.21
CA VAL A 33 -14.04 -8.73 19.15
C VAL A 33 -13.90 -10.11 18.49
N ARG A 34 -14.95 -10.60 17.81
CA ARG A 34 -14.92 -11.87 17.08
C ARG A 34 -13.85 -11.89 15.99
N VAL A 35 -13.73 -10.79 15.23
CA VAL A 35 -12.64 -10.60 14.26
C VAL A 35 -11.27 -10.65 14.94
N GLY A 36 -11.11 -9.96 16.07
CA GLY A 36 -9.88 -9.99 16.84
C GLY A 36 -9.50 -11.39 17.31
N ALA A 37 -10.48 -12.16 17.76
CA ALA A 37 -10.31 -13.53 18.24
C ALA A 37 -9.74 -14.47 17.17
N LEU A 38 -10.12 -14.29 15.88
CA LEU A 38 -9.53 -15.04 14.75
C LEU A 38 -8.01 -14.96 14.72
N PHE A 39 -7.45 -13.82 15.13
CA PHE A 39 -6.01 -13.57 15.13
C PHE A 39 -5.40 -13.62 16.54
N GLY A 40 -6.15 -14.13 17.53
CA GLY A 40 -5.71 -14.20 18.91
C GLY A 40 -5.47 -12.83 19.56
N ILE A 41 -6.19 -11.79 19.15
CA ILE A 41 -6.20 -10.47 19.79
C ILE A 41 -7.26 -10.49 20.88
N SER A 42 -6.89 -10.12 22.11
CA SER A 42 -7.83 -10.13 23.24
C SER A 42 -8.95 -9.11 23.07
N GLU A 43 -10.12 -9.40 23.64
CA GLU A 43 -11.27 -8.51 23.65
C GLU A 43 -10.92 -7.13 24.21
N ASN A 44 -10.18 -7.07 25.33
CA ASN A 44 -9.76 -5.80 25.92
C ASN A 44 -8.93 -4.96 24.94
N ASN A 45 -8.00 -5.58 24.20
CA ASN A 45 -7.18 -4.87 23.21
C ASN A 45 -8.05 -4.31 22.07
N ILE A 46 -9.04 -5.08 21.60
CA ILE A 46 -9.99 -4.60 20.59
C ILE A 46 -10.81 -3.41 21.11
N ARG A 47 -11.38 -3.51 22.30
CA ARG A 47 -12.20 -2.42 22.90
C ARG A 47 -11.38 -1.14 23.09
N VAL A 48 -10.18 -1.25 23.65
CA VAL A 48 -9.26 -0.11 23.81
C VAL A 48 -8.87 0.48 22.44
N THR A 49 -8.67 -0.38 21.43
CA THR A 49 -8.35 0.07 20.08
C THR A 49 -9.52 0.83 19.44
N LEU A 50 -10.77 0.35 19.59
CA LEU A 50 -11.96 1.07 19.10
C LEU A 50 -12.06 2.47 19.72
N THR A 51 -11.90 2.59 21.06
CA THR A 51 -11.91 3.90 21.74
C THR A 51 -10.83 4.84 21.20
N ARG A 52 -9.60 4.32 21.01
CA ARG A 52 -8.49 5.13 20.44
C ARG A 52 -8.73 5.55 19.00
N LEU A 53 -9.28 4.66 18.17
CA LEU A 53 -9.61 4.99 16.79
C LEU A 53 -10.70 6.06 16.71
N GLN A 54 -11.68 6.00 17.60
CA GLN A 54 -12.75 7.01 17.71
C GLN A 54 -12.19 8.36 18.16
N SER A 55 -11.33 8.41 19.18
CA SER A 55 -10.70 9.67 19.64
C SER A 55 -9.82 10.32 18.56
N MET A 56 -9.28 9.53 17.63
CA MET A 56 -8.52 10.01 16.47
C MET A 56 -9.40 10.36 15.26
N GLN A 57 -10.73 10.27 15.37
CA GLN A 57 -11.68 10.46 14.28
C GLN A 57 -11.45 9.53 13.08
N LEU A 58 -10.76 8.40 13.29
CA LEU A 58 -10.57 7.38 12.27
C LEU A 58 -11.81 6.50 12.12
N ILE A 59 -12.56 6.32 13.20
CA ILE A 59 -13.89 5.71 13.18
C ILE A 59 -14.87 6.61 13.94
N THR A 60 -16.15 6.47 13.62
CA THR A 60 -17.24 7.14 14.31
C THR A 60 -18.29 6.13 14.75
N LEU A 61 -18.92 6.38 15.90
CA LEU A 61 -20.08 5.63 16.34
C LEU A 61 -21.30 6.11 15.53
N VAL A 62 -21.98 5.19 14.90
CA VAL A 62 -23.26 5.41 14.22
C VAL A 62 -24.39 4.78 15.02
N GLU A 63 -25.60 4.78 14.51
CA GLU A 63 -26.77 4.29 15.25
C GLU A 63 -26.55 2.91 15.91
N ARG A 64 -27.06 2.74 17.14
CA ARG A 64 -27.11 1.48 17.90
C ARG A 64 -25.75 0.81 18.18
N GLY A 65 -24.68 1.57 18.33
CA GLY A 65 -23.39 1.01 18.74
C GLY A 65 -22.58 0.38 17.61
N TYR A 66 -22.87 0.72 16.38
CA TYR A 66 -22.08 0.37 15.23
C TYR A 66 -21.01 1.43 14.95
N TYR A 67 -19.83 0.98 14.56
CA TYR A 67 -18.71 1.82 14.12
C TYR A 67 -18.62 1.81 12.60
N ALA A 68 -18.38 2.98 12.02
CA ALA A 68 -18.05 3.17 10.62
C ALA A 68 -16.75 3.99 10.50
N LEU A 69 -16.19 4.13 9.29
CA LEU A 69 -15.08 5.07 9.09
C LEU A 69 -15.51 6.50 9.41
N GLY A 70 -14.76 7.18 10.26
CA GLY A 70 -14.83 8.63 10.47
C GLY A 70 -14.15 9.40 9.33
N GLU A 71 -14.18 10.73 9.38
CA GLU A 71 -13.62 11.57 8.30
C GLU A 71 -12.15 11.28 8.00
N ASN A 72 -11.30 11.21 9.03
CA ASN A 72 -9.89 10.87 8.86
C ASN A 72 -9.70 9.43 8.35
N GLY A 73 -10.60 8.51 8.73
CA GLY A 73 -10.58 7.13 8.29
C GLY A 73 -10.98 6.98 6.82
N LYS A 74 -11.98 7.72 6.35
CA LYS A 74 -12.41 7.74 4.95
C LYS A 74 -11.30 8.27 4.04
N GLN A 75 -10.64 9.36 4.46
CA GLN A 75 -9.51 9.89 3.71
C GLN A 75 -8.38 8.86 3.61
N PHE A 76 -8.02 8.21 4.71
CA PHE A 76 -7.00 7.16 4.73
C PHE A 76 -7.38 5.95 3.86
N ALA A 77 -8.63 5.49 3.92
CA ALA A 77 -9.13 4.41 3.08
C ALA A 77 -9.09 4.78 1.58
N LYS A 78 -9.45 6.03 1.23
CA LYS A 78 -9.35 6.55 -0.14
C LYS A 78 -7.92 6.56 -0.65
N GLU A 79 -6.96 6.98 0.17
CA GLU A 79 -5.54 6.97 -0.21
C GLU A 79 -5.04 5.53 -0.45
N ILE A 80 -5.43 4.59 0.42
CA ILE A 80 -5.08 3.17 0.23
C ILE A 80 -5.74 2.60 -1.03
N SER A 81 -7.00 2.90 -1.30
CA SER A 81 -7.73 2.34 -2.45
C SER A 81 -7.19 2.81 -3.82
N GLN A 82 -6.36 3.86 -3.86
CA GLN A 82 -5.75 4.36 -5.10
C GLN A 82 -4.93 3.31 -5.86
N TRP A 83 -4.46 2.25 -5.19
CA TRP A 83 -3.75 1.16 -5.86
C TRP A 83 -4.59 0.48 -6.95
N ARG A 84 -5.92 0.45 -6.79
CA ARG A 84 -6.82 -0.17 -7.78
C ARG A 84 -6.75 0.51 -9.13
N ASN A 85 -6.50 1.83 -9.14
CA ASN A 85 -6.45 2.68 -10.33
C ASN A 85 -5.04 3.27 -10.57
N ALA A 86 -4.01 2.72 -9.91
CA ALA A 86 -2.65 3.26 -10.01
C ALA A 86 -2.11 3.24 -11.46
N GLU A 87 -2.50 2.24 -12.26
CA GLU A 87 -2.12 2.15 -13.67
C GLU A 87 -2.76 3.24 -14.55
N ASP A 88 -3.93 3.76 -14.16
CA ASP A 88 -4.62 4.81 -14.92
C ASP A 88 -3.84 6.15 -14.84
N SER A 89 -2.91 6.24 -13.90
CA SER A 89 -2.00 7.37 -13.76
C SER A 89 -0.69 7.21 -14.55
N LEU A 90 -0.51 6.13 -15.30
CA LEU A 90 0.71 5.87 -16.07
C LEU A 90 0.63 6.45 -17.48
N MET A 91 1.78 6.88 -17.96
CA MET A 91 1.99 7.28 -19.35
C MET A 91 3.23 6.61 -19.92
N SER A 92 3.37 6.62 -21.24
CA SER A 92 4.57 6.12 -21.92
C SER A 92 5.79 6.90 -21.43
N TRP A 93 6.88 6.19 -21.14
CA TRP A 93 8.13 6.80 -20.71
C TRP A 93 8.99 7.19 -21.91
N GLY A 94 9.41 8.45 -21.95
CA GLY A 94 10.25 9.02 -22.99
C GLY A 94 11.74 9.06 -22.65
N ASN A 95 12.24 8.19 -21.76
CA ASN A 95 13.62 8.19 -21.24
C ASN A 95 14.01 9.44 -20.45
N ASP A 96 13.04 10.22 -20.01
CA ASP A 96 13.22 11.36 -19.12
C ASP A 96 12.94 11.01 -17.65
N TRP A 97 13.42 11.83 -16.77
CA TRP A 97 13.42 11.55 -15.33
C TRP A 97 12.75 12.65 -14.52
N VAL A 98 12.07 12.27 -13.45
CA VAL A 98 11.72 13.21 -12.38
C VAL A 98 12.84 13.16 -11.35
N VAL A 99 13.37 14.33 -11.03
CA VAL A 99 14.49 14.53 -10.08
C VAL A 99 13.98 15.24 -8.84
N ALA A 100 14.40 14.77 -7.66
CA ALA A 100 14.25 15.48 -6.40
C ALA A 100 15.63 15.79 -5.82
N GLN A 101 15.93 17.08 -5.63
CA GLN A 101 17.21 17.56 -5.10
C GLN A 101 17.03 17.98 -3.64
N THR A 102 17.75 17.30 -2.72
CA THR A 102 17.57 17.43 -1.27
C THR A 102 18.68 18.20 -0.54
N ASN A 103 19.67 18.73 -1.27
CA ASN A 103 20.80 19.47 -0.70
C ASN A 103 20.42 20.76 0.06
N THR A 104 19.23 21.30 -0.19
CA THR A 104 18.70 22.49 0.49
C THR A 104 18.19 22.23 1.91
N LEU A 105 18.19 20.95 2.34
CA LEU A 105 17.68 20.57 3.65
C LEU A 105 18.76 20.71 4.74
N PRO A 106 18.37 21.24 5.91
CA PRO A 106 19.27 21.26 7.07
C PRO A 106 19.67 19.82 7.45
N LYS A 107 20.98 19.55 7.55
CA LYS A 107 21.47 18.24 7.99
C LYS A 107 21.18 17.93 9.47
N SER A 108 20.81 18.94 10.25
CA SER A 108 20.50 18.84 11.68
C SER A 108 19.08 18.30 11.96
N ASP A 109 18.12 18.50 11.05
CA ASP A 109 16.75 18.03 11.25
C ASP A 109 16.57 16.57 10.79
N LYS A 110 17.02 15.65 11.64
CA LYS A 110 16.94 14.19 11.38
C LYS A 110 15.50 13.67 11.25
N LYS A 111 14.52 14.31 11.89
CA LYS A 111 13.11 13.91 11.79
C LYS A 111 12.57 14.21 10.38
N GLN A 112 12.82 15.43 9.90
CA GLN A 112 12.42 15.82 8.55
C GLN A 112 13.17 15.01 7.48
N GLN A 113 14.47 14.72 7.69
CA GLN A 113 15.24 13.86 6.77
C GLN A 113 14.61 12.48 6.61
N ARG A 114 14.27 11.81 7.72
CA ARG A 114 13.57 10.49 7.68
C ARG A 114 12.21 10.58 6.99
N THR A 115 11.47 11.66 7.23
CA THR A 115 10.18 11.90 6.56
C THR A 115 10.38 12.05 5.05
N ASN A 116 11.38 12.83 4.64
CA ASN A 116 11.71 13.05 3.22
C ASN A 116 12.15 11.74 2.54
N GLU A 117 13.06 10.98 3.13
CA GLU A 117 13.52 9.70 2.59
C GLU A 117 12.36 8.70 2.44
N ARG A 118 11.48 8.64 3.46
CA ARG A 118 10.28 7.81 3.39
C ARG A 118 9.34 8.25 2.26
N ALA A 119 9.09 9.55 2.11
CA ALA A 119 8.24 10.09 1.06
C ALA A 119 8.80 9.77 -0.33
N LEU A 120 10.11 10.00 -0.54
CA LEU A 120 10.80 9.69 -1.79
C LEU A 120 10.71 8.19 -2.13
N LYS A 121 10.95 7.32 -1.14
CA LYS A 121 10.82 5.87 -1.33
C LYS A 121 9.40 5.45 -1.68
N LEU A 122 8.39 6.05 -1.05
CA LEU A 122 6.97 5.74 -1.29
C LEU A 122 6.50 6.09 -2.69
N VAL A 123 7.11 7.08 -3.34
CA VAL A 123 6.82 7.41 -4.75
C VAL A 123 7.76 6.71 -5.73
N GLY A 124 8.52 5.71 -5.27
CA GLY A 124 9.41 4.92 -6.11
C GLY A 124 10.70 5.61 -6.53
N MET A 125 11.08 6.74 -5.90
CA MET A 125 12.36 7.39 -6.19
C MET A 125 13.54 6.63 -5.57
N ARG A 126 14.67 6.62 -6.27
CA ARG A 126 15.94 6.05 -5.81
C ARG A 126 17.04 7.08 -5.86
N LYS A 127 17.99 6.94 -4.95
CA LYS A 127 19.15 7.84 -4.85
C LYS A 127 20.13 7.54 -5.97
N LEU A 128 20.36 8.50 -6.86
CA LEU A 128 21.30 8.39 -7.99
C LEU A 128 22.72 8.79 -7.55
N VAL A 129 22.83 9.95 -6.94
CA VAL A 129 24.06 10.49 -6.36
C VAL A 129 23.75 11.18 -5.04
N SER A 130 24.75 11.77 -4.37
CA SER A 130 24.52 12.52 -3.13
C SER A 130 23.40 13.56 -3.33
N ASP A 131 22.43 13.54 -2.42
CA ASP A 131 21.33 14.51 -2.36
C ASP A 131 20.43 14.59 -3.61
N MET A 132 20.58 13.68 -4.59
CA MET A 132 19.74 13.58 -5.79
C MET A 132 19.03 12.24 -5.85
N TYR A 133 17.69 12.29 -5.93
CA TYR A 133 16.83 11.13 -6.09
C TYR A 133 16.10 11.24 -7.43
N ILE A 134 15.92 10.11 -8.09
CA ILE A 134 15.25 10.07 -9.41
C ILE A 134 14.22 8.97 -9.48
N ARG A 135 13.32 9.11 -10.43
CA ARG A 135 12.45 8.06 -10.94
C ARG A 135 12.14 8.31 -12.42
N PRO A 136 11.72 7.31 -13.21
CA PRO A 136 11.21 7.54 -14.55
C PRO A 136 10.03 8.52 -14.54
N ASN A 137 9.96 9.40 -15.53
CA ASN A 137 8.86 10.34 -15.71
C ASN A 137 7.72 9.68 -16.49
N ASN A 138 7.08 8.70 -15.89
CA ASN A 138 6.01 7.89 -16.46
C ASN A 138 4.68 7.99 -15.68
N ILE A 139 4.55 9.00 -14.83
CA ILE A 139 3.30 9.30 -14.08
C ILE A 139 2.65 10.54 -14.68
N LEU A 140 1.34 10.53 -14.84
CA LEU A 140 0.56 11.70 -15.27
C LEU A 140 0.92 12.94 -14.43
N ASP A 141 0.91 14.11 -15.07
CA ASP A 141 1.36 15.38 -14.50
C ASP A 141 2.88 15.44 -14.20
N GLY A 142 3.65 14.40 -14.47
CA GLY A 142 5.12 14.39 -14.40
C GLY A 142 5.66 14.91 -13.08
N ALA A 143 6.68 15.78 -13.14
CA ALA A 143 7.29 16.37 -11.95
C ALA A 143 6.31 17.18 -11.08
N LYS A 144 5.27 17.80 -11.67
CA LYS A 144 4.24 18.54 -10.92
C LYS A 144 3.40 17.58 -10.07
N GLY A 145 2.92 16.48 -10.65
CA GLY A 145 2.14 15.47 -9.94
C GLY A 145 2.94 14.79 -8.83
N ILE A 146 4.18 14.39 -9.14
CA ILE A 146 5.10 13.81 -8.15
C ILE A 146 5.40 14.78 -7.01
N ARG A 147 5.62 16.06 -7.30
CA ARG A 147 5.84 17.10 -6.27
C ARG A 147 4.65 17.21 -5.34
N GLY A 148 3.42 17.28 -5.88
CA GLY A 148 2.19 17.33 -5.07
C GLY A 148 2.06 16.13 -4.15
N LYS A 149 2.27 14.91 -4.68
CA LYS A 149 2.24 13.66 -3.90
C LYS A 149 3.31 13.63 -2.81
N LEU A 150 4.53 14.04 -3.11
CA LEU A 150 5.61 14.12 -2.13
C LEU A 150 5.31 15.10 -0.99
N GLN A 151 4.70 16.26 -1.29
CA GLN A 151 4.30 17.26 -0.28
C GLN A 151 3.20 16.71 0.63
N THR A 152 2.21 16.01 0.08
CA THR A 152 1.17 15.32 0.87
C THR A 152 1.79 14.27 1.82
N LEU A 153 2.87 13.61 1.39
CA LEU A 153 3.62 12.65 2.20
C LEU A 153 4.59 13.32 3.21
N GLY A 154 4.58 14.64 3.29
CA GLY A 154 5.38 15.40 4.26
C GLY A 154 6.78 15.80 3.78
N LEU A 155 7.06 15.72 2.47
CA LEU A 155 8.30 16.25 1.90
C LEU A 155 8.40 17.75 2.17
N SER A 156 9.56 18.19 2.62
CA SER A 156 9.82 19.63 2.81
C SER A 156 9.65 20.41 1.51
N LYS A 157 8.98 21.56 1.58
CA LYS A 157 8.82 22.49 0.44
C LYS A 157 10.15 23.08 -0.07
N LYS A 158 11.24 22.92 0.69
CA LYS A 158 12.59 23.32 0.28
C LYS A 158 13.23 22.36 -0.72
N VAL A 159 12.68 21.14 -0.87
CA VAL A 159 13.16 20.17 -1.86
C VAL A 159 12.71 20.60 -3.25
N MET A 160 13.66 20.72 -4.18
CA MET A 160 13.34 20.99 -5.58
C MET A 160 12.97 19.71 -6.29
N VAL A 161 11.84 19.72 -7.02
CA VAL A 161 11.39 18.58 -7.84
C VAL A 161 11.13 19.10 -9.26
N PHE A 162 11.80 18.50 -10.24
CA PHE A 162 11.78 18.93 -11.64
C PHE A 162 11.98 17.74 -12.58
N SER A 163 11.72 17.94 -13.89
CA SER A 163 12.04 16.95 -14.92
C SER A 163 13.44 17.19 -15.47
N ALA A 164 14.16 16.11 -15.79
CA ALA A 164 15.47 16.14 -16.41
C ALA A 164 15.51 15.21 -17.64
N THR A 165 16.15 15.69 -18.69
CA THR A 165 16.44 14.98 -19.94
C THR A 165 17.95 14.99 -20.17
N ASP A 166 18.40 14.34 -21.23
CA ASP A 166 19.80 14.38 -21.72
C ASP A 166 20.85 14.01 -20.66
N PHE A 167 20.61 12.95 -19.89
CA PHE A 167 21.67 12.40 -19.07
C PHE A 167 22.78 11.84 -19.95
N GLU A 168 24.03 12.16 -19.61
CA GLU A 168 25.19 11.49 -20.20
C GLU A 168 25.06 9.97 -20.05
N ASP A 169 25.54 9.20 -21.03
CA ASP A 169 25.43 7.74 -21.09
C ASP A 169 25.82 7.05 -19.77
N LYS A 170 26.91 7.49 -19.14
CA LYS A 170 27.35 6.96 -17.85
C LYS A 170 26.33 7.17 -16.75
N MET A 171 25.70 8.34 -16.71
CA MET A 171 24.71 8.68 -15.70
C MET A 171 23.39 7.98 -15.99
N HIS A 172 22.98 7.90 -17.28
CA HIS A 172 21.80 7.16 -17.73
C HIS A 172 21.91 5.68 -17.36
N ASN A 173 23.02 5.02 -17.67
CA ASN A 173 23.25 3.63 -17.34
C ASN A 173 23.20 3.40 -15.82
N LYS A 174 23.80 4.29 -15.03
CA LYS A 174 23.69 4.24 -13.58
C LYS A 174 22.25 4.36 -13.07
N ALA A 175 21.47 5.24 -13.71
CA ALA A 175 20.06 5.42 -13.40
C ALA A 175 19.24 4.15 -13.67
N MET A 176 19.48 3.49 -14.80
CA MET A 176 18.82 2.23 -15.20
C MET A 176 19.07 1.08 -14.21
N GLU A 177 20.24 1.06 -13.55
CA GLU A 177 20.63 0.01 -12.59
C GLU A 177 19.97 0.14 -11.20
N LEU A 178 19.38 1.31 -10.88
CA LEU A 178 18.94 1.63 -9.51
C LEU A 178 17.87 0.70 -8.95
N TRP A 179 17.09 0.05 -9.81
CA TRP A 179 15.98 -0.85 -9.40
C TRP A 179 16.28 -2.33 -9.59
N ARG A 180 17.41 -2.71 -10.20
CA ARG A 180 17.77 -4.12 -10.45
C ARG A 180 17.85 -4.96 -9.18
N GLN A 181 18.26 -4.36 -8.06
CA GLN A 181 18.40 -5.08 -6.78
C GLN A 181 17.06 -5.34 -6.09
N ASP A 182 15.99 -4.67 -6.50
CA ASP A 182 14.69 -4.78 -5.84
C ASP A 182 13.94 -6.08 -6.20
N ASP A 183 14.41 -6.84 -7.20
CA ASP A 183 13.78 -8.08 -7.72
C ASP A 183 12.25 -7.98 -7.84
N LEU A 184 11.77 -6.88 -8.42
CA LEU A 184 10.33 -6.61 -8.54
C LEU A 184 9.61 -7.72 -9.33
N GLU A 185 10.25 -8.26 -10.37
CA GLU A 185 9.65 -9.34 -11.16
C GLU A 185 9.52 -10.63 -10.38
N GLY A 186 10.52 -10.98 -9.55
CA GLY A 186 10.43 -12.07 -8.60
C GLY A 186 9.32 -11.89 -7.59
N LEU A 187 9.15 -10.65 -7.07
CA LEU A 187 8.04 -10.32 -6.16
C LEU A 187 6.67 -10.49 -6.82
N TYR A 188 6.51 -10.07 -8.10
CA TYR A 188 5.24 -10.27 -8.83
C TYR A 188 4.98 -11.73 -9.13
N ARG A 189 5.99 -12.47 -9.59
CA ARG A 189 5.86 -13.93 -9.91
C ARG A 189 5.46 -14.71 -8.67
N ASN A 190 6.22 -14.57 -7.58
CA ASN A 190 5.94 -15.23 -6.31
C ASN A 190 4.56 -14.81 -5.75
N GLY A 191 4.18 -13.52 -5.92
CA GLY A 191 2.88 -13.04 -5.51
C GLY A 191 1.73 -13.64 -6.33
N CYS A 192 1.89 -13.80 -7.64
CA CYS A 192 0.92 -14.53 -8.47
C CYS A 192 0.74 -15.98 -8.00
N GLU A 193 1.83 -16.69 -7.78
CA GLU A 193 1.81 -18.07 -7.31
C GLU A 193 1.11 -18.22 -5.95
N GLU A 194 1.44 -17.34 -4.99
CA GLU A 194 0.84 -17.32 -3.66
C GLU A 194 -0.69 -17.13 -3.74
N ILE A 195 -1.16 -16.16 -4.54
CA ILE A 195 -2.58 -15.88 -4.70
C ILE A 195 -3.28 -17.05 -5.41
N GLU A 196 -2.74 -17.55 -6.52
CA GLU A 196 -3.31 -18.66 -7.28
C GLU A 196 -3.41 -19.92 -6.44
N GLN A 197 -2.42 -20.22 -5.60
CA GLN A 197 -2.46 -21.33 -4.66
C GLN A 197 -3.57 -21.16 -3.64
N SER A 198 -3.69 -19.99 -3.04
CA SER A 198 -4.75 -19.71 -2.07
C SER A 198 -6.14 -19.82 -2.70
N LEU A 199 -6.38 -19.23 -3.86
CA LEU A 199 -7.68 -19.31 -4.57
C LEU A 199 -8.13 -20.74 -4.85
N LYS A 200 -7.21 -21.68 -5.13
CA LYS A 200 -7.55 -23.09 -5.42
C LYS A 200 -8.23 -23.83 -4.27
N HIS A 201 -7.96 -23.44 -3.03
CA HIS A 201 -8.49 -24.16 -1.86
C HIS A 201 -9.32 -23.28 -0.92
N LEU A 202 -9.26 -21.96 -1.05
CA LEU A 202 -9.91 -21.00 -0.15
C LEU A 202 -11.43 -21.30 0.05
N HIS A 203 -12.10 -21.75 -1.02
CA HIS A 203 -13.53 -22.08 -0.98
C HIS A 203 -13.85 -23.39 -0.23
N ARG A 204 -12.85 -24.24 0.02
CA ARG A 204 -13.01 -25.52 0.74
C ARG A 204 -12.72 -25.40 2.23
N LEU A 205 -12.12 -24.28 2.64
CA LEU A 205 -11.78 -24.06 4.04
C LEU A 205 -13.04 -23.75 4.88
N PRO A 206 -13.05 -24.14 6.17
CA PRO A 206 -13.99 -23.59 7.14
C PRO A 206 -13.97 -22.07 7.10
N LEU A 207 -15.14 -21.42 7.31
CA LEU A 207 -15.27 -19.97 7.14
C LEU A 207 -14.24 -19.15 7.92
N GLU A 208 -13.95 -19.53 9.16
CA GLU A 208 -12.95 -18.85 9.98
C GLU A 208 -11.53 -18.94 9.42
N GLU A 209 -11.15 -20.12 8.91
CA GLU A 209 -9.85 -20.35 8.27
C GLU A 209 -9.75 -19.60 6.95
N ALA A 210 -10.80 -19.66 6.11
CA ALA A 210 -10.89 -18.90 4.88
C ALA A 210 -10.77 -17.38 5.15
N THR A 211 -11.40 -16.90 6.22
CA THR A 211 -11.35 -15.49 6.63
C THR A 211 -9.94 -15.08 7.05
N LYS A 212 -9.25 -15.92 7.83
CA LYS A 212 -7.84 -15.67 8.21
C LYS A 212 -6.93 -15.65 6.99
N GLU A 213 -7.04 -16.65 6.15
CA GLU A 213 -6.17 -16.80 4.98
C GLU A 213 -6.37 -15.65 4.00
N SER A 214 -7.64 -15.31 3.68
CA SER A 214 -7.94 -14.18 2.79
C SER A 214 -7.35 -12.86 3.30
N TYR A 215 -7.31 -12.66 4.63
CA TYR A 215 -6.67 -11.49 5.22
C TYR A 215 -5.15 -11.53 5.06
N VAL A 216 -4.51 -12.63 5.42
CA VAL A 216 -3.04 -12.73 5.45
C VAL A 216 -2.44 -12.60 4.07
N VAL A 217 -2.94 -13.38 3.11
CA VAL A 217 -2.49 -13.34 1.72
C VAL A 217 -2.85 -12.00 1.07
N GLY A 218 -4.09 -11.55 1.25
CA GLY A 218 -4.55 -10.26 0.70
C GLY A 218 -3.82 -9.06 1.29
N ASP A 219 -3.43 -9.07 2.59
CA ASP A 219 -2.66 -7.97 3.20
C ASP A 219 -1.23 -7.92 2.66
N SER A 220 -0.59 -9.08 2.48
CA SER A 220 0.74 -9.20 1.88
C SER A 220 0.74 -8.73 0.43
N ALA A 221 -0.24 -9.20 -0.35
CA ALA A 221 -0.38 -8.85 -1.75
C ALA A 221 -0.65 -7.35 -1.95
N LEU A 222 -1.58 -6.80 -1.17
CA LEU A 222 -1.91 -5.38 -1.21
C LEU A 222 -0.73 -4.50 -0.81
N TYR A 223 0.04 -4.92 0.21
CA TYR A 223 1.23 -4.17 0.62
C TYR A 223 2.23 -4.02 -0.53
N ARG A 224 2.47 -5.07 -1.31
CA ARG A 224 3.37 -5.03 -2.47
C ARG A 224 2.88 -4.03 -3.53
N LEU A 225 1.56 -3.95 -3.80
CA LEU A 225 0.99 -3.00 -4.77
C LEU A 225 1.00 -1.54 -4.28
N VAL A 226 0.72 -1.31 -3.00
CA VAL A 226 0.74 0.06 -2.43
C VAL A 226 2.14 0.67 -2.49
N PHE A 227 3.18 -0.17 -2.39
CA PHE A 227 4.58 0.27 -2.44
C PHE A 227 5.26 0.01 -3.79
N ASP A 228 4.49 -0.37 -4.81
CA ASP A 228 5.01 -0.57 -6.15
C ASP A 228 5.51 0.75 -6.73
N PRO A 229 6.76 0.82 -7.22
CA PRO A 229 7.30 2.03 -7.82
C PRO A 229 6.68 2.36 -9.18
N LEU A 230 5.85 1.49 -9.76
CA LEU A 230 5.18 1.66 -11.05
C LEU A 230 6.18 1.99 -12.18
N LEU A 231 7.25 1.20 -12.26
CA LEU A 231 8.30 1.42 -13.26
C LEU A 231 7.81 1.08 -14.68
N PRO A 232 8.32 1.78 -15.70
CA PRO A 232 8.05 1.46 -17.11
C PRO A 232 8.97 0.34 -17.62
N SER A 233 8.65 -0.25 -18.78
CA SER A 233 9.62 -0.98 -19.59
C SER A 233 10.74 -0.03 -20.04
N PRO A 234 12.01 -0.46 -20.11
CA PRO A 234 12.53 -1.81 -19.88
C PRO A 234 12.95 -2.07 -18.42
N LEU A 235 12.61 -1.22 -17.45
CA LEU A 235 13.02 -1.35 -16.05
C LEU A 235 12.28 -2.48 -15.32
N VAL A 236 11.12 -2.90 -15.83
CA VAL A 236 10.32 -4.01 -15.29
C VAL A 236 9.46 -4.63 -16.38
N ASP A 237 9.11 -5.92 -16.24
CA ASP A 237 8.06 -6.56 -17.03
C ASP A 237 6.68 -6.00 -16.63
N VAL A 238 6.19 -5.07 -17.45
CA VAL A 238 4.89 -4.40 -17.22
C VAL A 238 3.72 -5.40 -17.36
N ALA A 239 3.84 -6.42 -18.23
CA ALA A 239 2.79 -7.43 -18.40
C ALA A 239 2.65 -8.29 -17.14
N LEU A 240 3.78 -8.71 -16.56
CA LEU A 240 3.81 -9.47 -15.31
C LEU A 240 3.25 -8.64 -14.13
N ARG A 241 3.63 -7.34 -14.01
CA ARG A 241 3.05 -6.44 -13.01
C ARG A 241 1.54 -6.33 -13.16
N LYS A 242 1.04 -6.15 -14.38
CA LYS A 242 -0.40 -6.06 -14.68
C LYS A 242 -1.13 -7.34 -14.27
N ARG A 243 -0.58 -8.52 -14.63
CA ARG A 243 -1.12 -9.82 -14.21
C ARG A 243 -1.23 -9.90 -12.69
N TYR A 244 -0.16 -9.55 -11.98
CA TYR A 244 -0.15 -9.57 -10.51
C TYR A 244 -1.24 -8.65 -9.93
N ARG A 245 -1.35 -7.41 -10.40
CA ARG A 245 -2.38 -6.48 -9.97
C ARG A 245 -3.80 -7.01 -10.21
N ASP A 246 -4.06 -7.58 -11.37
CA ASP A 246 -5.38 -8.10 -11.72
C ASP A 246 -5.75 -9.29 -10.84
N LEU A 247 -4.79 -10.16 -10.52
CA LEU A 247 -4.95 -11.24 -9.53
C LEU A 247 -5.23 -10.70 -8.12
N VAL A 248 -4.52 -9.65 -7.69
CA VAL A 248 -4.78 -9.04 -6.37
C VAL A 248 -6.17 -8.43 -6.32
N LYS A 249 -6.65 -7.77 -7.39
CA LYS A 249 -8.03 -7.25 -7.46
C LYS A 249 -9.05 -8.37 -7.30
N HIS A 250 -8.89 -9.46 -8.05
CA HIS A 250 -9.76 -10.62 -7.96
C HIS A 250 -9.75 -11.24 -6.55
N TYR A 251 -8.56 -11.39 -5.96
CA TYR A 251 -8.41 -11.94 -4.60
C TYR A 251 -9.07 -11.05 -3.54
N ASP A 252 -8.95 -9.73 -3.67
CA ASP A 252 -9.58 -8.77 -2.78
C ASP A 252 -11.11 -8.84 -2.85
N ASP A 253 -11.67 -9.04 -4.05
CA ASP A 253 -13.11 -9.21 -4.25
C ASP A 253 -13.62 -10.52 -3.61
N VAL A 254 -12.92 -11.65 -3.83
CA VAL A 254 -13.23 -12.93 -3.18
C VAL A 254 -13.11 -12.83 -1.65
N GLY A 255 -12.05 -12.17 -1.17
CA GLY A 255 -11.84 -11.93 0.25
C GLY A 255 -12.99 -11.09 0.86
N ALA A 256 -13.45 -10.06 0.16
CA ALA A 256 -14.55 -9.22 0.63
C ALA A 256 -15.87 -10.01 0.80
N GLU A 257 -16.14 -10.98 -0.08
CA GLU A 257 -17.32 -11.88 0.05
C GLU A 257 -17.19 -12.80 1.27
N ILE A 258 -15.99 -13.37 1.50
CA ILE A 258 -15.73 -14.22 2.67
C ILE A 258 -15.92 -13.41 3.96
N TRP A 259 -15.38 -12.20 4.02
CA TRP A 259 -15.54 -11.29 5.17
C TRP A 259 -16.99 -10.90 5.39
N HIS A 260 -17.74 -10.61 4.34
CA HIS A 260 -19.18 -10.32 4.44
C HIS A 260 -19.95 -11.49 5.06
N ARG A 261 -19.69 -12.72 4.60
CA ARG A 261 -20.30 -13.94 5.17
C ARG A 261 -19.90 -14.16 6.63
N PHE A 262 -18.65 -13.90 7.00
CA PHE A 262 -18.18 -14.04 8.38
C PHE A 262 -18.84 -13.00 9.30
N LEU A 263 -18.96 -11.76 8.87
CA LEU A 263 -19.55 -10.68 9.67
C LEU A 263 -21.09 -10.79 9.79
N SER A 264 -21.75 -11.40 8.80
CA SER A 264 -23.23 -11.62 8.80
C SER A 264 -23.68 -12.82 9.65
N LYS A 265 -22.77 -13.69 10.07
CA LYS A 265 -23.09 -14.72 11.07
C LYS A 265 -23.19 -14.07 12.44
N ASN A 266 -24.41 -14.07 13.02
CA ASN A 266 -24.67 -13.64 14.40
C ASN A 266 -24.09 -14.61 15.41
#